data_3fd6012449dae83582b67e8711969d3f
#
_entry.id   3fd6012449dae83582b67e8711969d3f
#
_cell.length_a   1.000
_cell.length_b   1.000
_cell.length_c   1.000
_cell.angle_alpha   90.00
_cell.angle_beta   90.00
_cell.angle_gamma   90.00
#
_symmetry.space_group_name_H-M   'P 1'
#
loop_
_entity.id
_entity.type
_entity.pdbx_description
1 polymer ?
#
loop_
_entity_poly.entity_id
_entity_poly.type
_entity_poly.pdbx_seq_one_letter_code
_entity_poly.pdbx_strand_id
1 'polypeptide(L)'
;LSAQVPMNYVFYTDGNSRTVNLFNGRKLRFKRVALKNLAYQNKTLMLAVFALKEIGRPQVTEEHTAQLKTIFARIPKSSILPDLRLVPAWIRKIIMSFYEE
;
A
#
# COMPACT_ATOMS: atom_id res chain seq x y z
N LEU A 1 6.24 5.68 -14.95
CA LEU A 1 5.36 6.15 -13.88
C LEU A 1 5.68 5.43 -12.58
N SER A 2 5.75 6.19 -11.48
CA SER A 2 5.95 5.63 -10.15
C SER A 2 4.66 4.97 -9.66
N ALA A 3 4.79 3.83 -8.99
CA ALA A 3 3.67 3.22 -8.30
C ALA A 3 3.33 4.04 -7.05
N GLN A 4 2.05 4.09 -6.67
CA GLN A 4 1.59 4.84 -5.52
C GLN A 4 0.46 4.10 -4.81
N VAL A 5 0.52 4.10 -3.48
CA VAL A 5 -0.55 3.56 -2.65
C VAL A 5 -0.98 4.65 -1.67
N PRO A 6 -2.20 5.20 -1.82
CA PRO A 6 -2.70 6.23 -0.90
C PRO A 6 -3.21 5.62 0.40
N MET A 7 -2.83 6.25 1.51
CA MET A 7 -3.32 5.94 2.84
C MET A 7 -3.64 7.26 3.54
N ASN A 8 -4.88 7.72 3.37
CA ASN A 8 -5.33 9.06 3.76
C ASN A 8 -4.55 10.13 2.98
N TYR A 9 -3.84 11.02 3.66
CA TYR A 9 -3.07 12.08 3.02
C TYR A 9 -1.61 11.72 2.79
N VAL A 10 -1.25 10.43 2.95
CA VAL A 10 0.09 9.94 2.68
C VAL A 10 0.04 8.97 1.52
N PHE A 11 0.85 9.25 0.51
CA PHE A 11 1.02 8.38 -0.64
C PHE A 11 2.37 7.67 -0.52
N TYR A 12 2.34 6.36 -0.41
CA TYR A 12 3.55 5.56 -0.42
C TYR A 12 3.93 5.31 -1.88
N THR A 13 5.16 5.65 -2.24
CA THR A 13 5.59 5.64 -3.64
C THR A 13 7.01 5.13 -3.77
N ASP A 14 7.34 4.57 -4.91
CA ASP A 14 8.72 4.27 -5.29
C ASP A 14 9.42 5.46 -5.96
N GLY A 15 8.70 6.56 -6.17
CA GLY A 15 9.25 7.81 -6.67
C GLY A 15 9.83 8.67 -5.55
N ASN A 16 10.09 9.94 -5.84
CA ASN A 16 10.70 10.87 -4.89
C ASN A 16 9.73 11.29 -3.78
N SER A 17 10.29 11.47 -2.58
CA SER A 17 9.54 12.06 -1.47
C SER A 17 9.28 13.53 -1.72
N ARG A 18 8.06 13.99 -1.39
CA ARG A 18 7.71 15.41 -1.48
C ARG A 18 6.47 15.69 -0.63
N THR A 19 6.23 16.96 -0.36
CA THR A 19 5.03 17.43 0.32
C THR A 19 4.35 18.46 -0.56
N VAL A 20 3.04 18.29 -0.75
CA VAL A 20 2.21 19.23 -1.49
C VAL A 20 1.22 19.86 -0.52
N ASN A 21 1.20 21.19 -0.46
CA ASN A 21 0.25 21.92 0.36
C ASN A 21 -1.06 22.08 -0.40
N LEU A 22 -2.15 21.68 0.24
CA LEU A 22 -3.49 21.87 -0.31
C LEU A 22 -4.07 23.20 0.17
N PHE A 23 -4.95 23.80 -0.62
CA PHE A 23 -5.51 25.13 -0.30
C PHE A 23 -6.32 25.15 1.00
N ASN A 24 -6.80 23.99 1.48
CA ASN A 24 -7.57 23.88 2.72
C ASN A 24 -6.68 23.75 3.97
N GLY A 25 -5.39 24.03 3.87
CA GLY A 25 -4.44 23.91 4.96
C GLY A 25 -3.90 22.52 5.21
N ARG A 26 -4.38 21.52 4.47
CA ARG A 26 -3.88 20.15 4.58
C ARG A 26 -2.64 19.95 3.73
N LYS A 27 -1.90 18.90 4.08
CA LYS A 27 -0.70 18.51 3.34
C LYS A 27 -0.87 17.13 2.76
N LEU A 28 -0.50 16.98 1.50
CA LEU A 28 -0.39 15.69 0.84
C LEU A 28 1.08 15.29 0.83
N ARG A 29 1.40 14.18 1.48
CA ARG A 29 2.78 13.70 1.59
C ARG A 29 2.99 12.52 0.67
N PHE A 30 4.04 12.60 -0.13
CA PHE A 30 4.52 11.47 -0.92
C PHE A 30 5.75 10.92 -0.22
N LYS A 31 5.65 9.73 0.32
CA LYS A 31 6.70 9.11 1.09
C LYS A 31 7.35 8.01 0.27
N ARG A 32 8.61 8.20 -0.04
CA ARG A 32 9.37 7.20 -0.79
C ARG A 32 9.58 5.94 0.04
N VAL A 33 9.27 4.80 -0.59
CA VAL A 33 9.63 3.50 -0.08
C VAL A 33 10.87 3.04 -0.85
N ALA A 34 11.96 2.83 -0.15
CA ALA A 34 13.18 2.34 -0.77
C ALA A 34 12.95 0.92 -1.27
N LEU A 35 13.37 0.66 -2.51
CA LEU A 35 13.23 -0.65 -3.14
C LEU A 35 14.29 -1.62 -2.60
N LYS A 36 14.26 -1.86 -1.29
CA LYS A 36 15.21 -2.77 -0.66
C LYS A 36 14.86 -4.25 -0.86
N ASN A 37 13.58 -4.51 -1.10
CA ASN A 37 13.11 -5.87 -1.28
C ASN A 37 12.73 -6.11 -2.74
N LEU A 38 13.73 -6.44 -3.55
CA LEU A 38 13.55 -6.73 -4.96
C LEU A 38 12.86 -8.07 -5.22
N ALA A 39 12.56 -8.83 -4.17
CA ALA A 39 11.87 -10.11 -4.32
C ALA A 39 10.39 -9.94 -4.67
N TYR A 40 9.78 -8.78 -4.36
CA TYR A 40 8.41 -8.52 -4.77
C TYR A 40 8.31 -8.30 -6.28
N GLN A 41 7.47 -9.07 -6.93
CA GLN A 41 7.20 -8.91 -8.36
C GLN A 41 6.14 -7.83 -8.60
N ASN A 42 5.17 -7.70 -7.70
CA ASN A 42 4.12 -6.69 -7.80
C ASN A 42 4.47 -5.49 -6.91
N LYS A 43 4.78 -4.36 -7.53
CA LYS A 43 5.18 -3.15 -6.81
C LYS A 43 4.07 -2.56 -5.96
N THR A 44 2.83 -2.63 -6.42
CA THR A 44 1.70 -2.11 -5.67
C THR A 44 1.51 -2.90 -4.37
N LEU A 45 1.62 -4.22 -4.44
CA LEU A 45 1.58 -5.05 -3.25
C LEU A 45 2.72 -4.69 -2.28
N MET A 46 3.93 -4.53 -2.79
CA MET A 46 5.08 -4.14 -1.98
C MET A 46 4.83 -2.83 -1.24
N LEU A 47 4.32 -1.82 -1.94
CA LEU A 47 4.04 -0.52 -1.34
C LEU A 47 2.95 -0.61 -0.28
N ALA A 48 1.90 -1.40 -0.54
CA ALA A 48 0.82 -1.62 0.43
C ALA A 48 1.34 -2.31 1.69
N VAL A 49 2.21 -3.31 1.53
CA VAL A 49 2.82 -4.01 2.66
C VAL A 49 3.66 -3.05 3.50
N PHE A 50 4.50 -2.24 2.88
CA PHE A 50 5.32 -1.29 3.61
C PHE A 50 4.48 -0.21 4.29
N ALA A 51 3.42 0.27 3.63
CA ALA A 51 2.49 1.24 4.23
C ALA A 51 1.84 0.67 5.49
N LEU A 52 1.33 -0.55 5.42
CA LEU A 52 0.68 -1.20 6.57
C LEU A 52 1.67 -1.48 7.70
N LYS A 53 2.90 -1.89 7.38
CA LYS A 53 3.94 -2.06 8.39
C LYS A 53 4.26 -0.76 9.12
N GLU A 54 4.34 0.34 8.39
CA GLU A 54 4.66 1.63 8.97
C GLU A 54 3.52 2.17 9.83
N ILE A 55 2.28 2.01 9.36
CA ILE A 55 1.09 2.39 10.15
C ILE A 55 1.02 1.53 11.42
N GLY A 56 1.33 0.25 11.30
CA GLY A 56 1.27 -0.71 12.39
C GLY A 56 -0.12 -1.27 12.59
N ARG A 57 -0.19 -2.57 12.86
CA ARG A 57 -1.46 -3.30 12.94
C ARG A 57 -2.53 -2.63 13.82
N PRO A 58 -2.21 -2.15 15.05
CA PRO A 58 -3.24 -1.54 15.90
C PRO A 58 -3.82 -0.24 15.35
N GLN A 59 -3.11 0.41 14.42
CA GLN A 59 -3.49 1.70 13.86
C GLN A 59 -4.17 1.59 12.51
N VAL A 60 -4.26 0.39 11.96
CA VAL A 60 -4.94 0.18 10.67
C VAL A 60 -6.45 0.31 10.88
N THR A 61 -7.07 1.24 10.16
CA THR A 61 -8.49 1.54 10.25
C THR A 61 -9.26 0.94 9.08
N GLU A 62 -10.60 0.98 9.18
CA GLU A 62 -11.46 0.58 8.07
C GLU A 62 -11.28 1.47 6.85
N GLU A 63 -10.97 2.75 7.06
CA GLU A 63 -10.67 3.67 5.96
C GLU A 63 -9.42 3.23 5.19
N HIS A 64 -8.37 2.83 5.91
CA HIS A 64 -7.15 2.30 5.29
C HIS A 64 -7.47 1.07 4.44
N THR A 65 -8.21 0.12 5.00
CA THR A 65 -8.54 -1.12 4.27
C THR A 65 -9.46 -0.87 3.09
N ALA A 66 -10.39 0.09 3.19
CA ALA A 66 -11.27 0.46 2.08
C ALA A 66 -10.48 1.06 0.92
N GLN A 67 -9.49 1.91 1.21
CA GLN A 67 -8.63 2.48 0.19
C GLN A 67 -7.81 1.40 -0.53
N LEU A 68 -7.26 0.46 0.24
CA LEU A 68 -6.52 -0.66 -0.34
C LEU A 68 -7.42 -1.56 -1.18
N LYS A 69 -8.62 -1.84 -0.70
CA LYS A 69 -9.58 -2.66 -1.44
C LYS A 69 -9.87 -2.08 -2.82
N THR A 70 -10.02 -0.75 -2.90
CA THR A 70 -10.24 -0.07 -4.18
C THR A 70 -9.05 -0.28 -5.13
N ILE A 71 -7.84 -0.21 -4.61
CA ILE A 71 -6.63 -0.41 -5.40
C ILE A 71 -6.54 -1.87 -5.88
N PHE A 72 -6.73 -2.82 -4.96
CA PHE A 72 -6.60 -4.24 -5.28
C PHE A 72 -7.75 -4.78 -6.13
N ALA A 73 -8.86 -4.05 -6.22
CA ALA A 73 -9.94 -4.41 -7.14
C ALA A 73 -9.49 -4.44 -8.60
N ARG A 74 -8.43 -3.71 -8.94
CA ARG A 74 -7.85 -3.66 -10.29
C ARG A 74 -6.68 -4.61 -10.48
N ILE A 75 -6.33 -5.36 -9.46
CA ILE A 75 -5.18 -6.26 -9.48
C ILE A 75 -5.70 -7.68 -9.39
N PRO A 76 -5.48 -8.52 -10.42
CA PRO A 76 -5.91 -9.91 -10.36
C PRO A 76 -5.14 -10.65 -9.28
N LYS A 77 -5.83 -11.55 -8.59
CA LYS A 77 -5.22 -12.36 -7.54
C LYS A 77 -3.96 -13.07 -8.02
N SER A 78 -3.96 -13.54 -9.26
CA SER A 78 -2.81 -14.23 -9.85
C SER A 78 -1.54 -13.40 -9.87
N SER A 79 -1.64 -12.07 -9.93
CA SER A 79 -0.46 -11.20 -9.97
C SER A 79 0.19 -11.01 -8.61
N ILE A 80 -0.47 -11.34 -7.51
CA ILE A 80 0.10 -11.22 -6.17
C ILE A 80 0.46 -12.56 -5.54
N LEU A 81 -0.07 -13.67 -6.07
CA LEU A 81 0.19 -15.00 -5.51
C LEU A 81 1.68 -15.32 -5.34
N PRO A 82 2.56 -15.02 -6.32
CA PRO A 82 3.98 -15.31 -6.16
C PRO A 82 4.66 -14.60 -4.99
N ASP A 83 4.10 -13.44 -4.58
CA ASP A 83 4.69 -12.61 -3.54
C ASP A 83 4.12 -12.88 -2.15
N LEU A 84 3.06 -13.67 -2.04
CA LEU A 84 2.36 -13.86 -0.75
C LEU A 84 3.25 -14.42 0.35
N ARG A 85 4.23 -15.24 -0.01
CA ARG A 85 5.20 -15.79 0.95
C ARG A 85 6.06 -14.71 1.62
N LEU A 86 6.16 -13.53 0.99
CA LEU A 86 6.94 -12.41 1.50
C LEU A 86 6.12 -11.50 2.41
N VAL A 87 4.80 -11.66 2.42
CA VAL A 87 3.88 -10.77 3.14
C VAL A 87 3.69 -11.28 4.56
N PRO A 88 3.84 -10.41 5.59
CA PRO A 88 3.55 -10.82 6.96
C PRO A 88 2.13 -11.36 7.09
N ALA A 89 1.94 -12.33 7.97
CA ALA A 89 0.68 -13.06 8.09
C ALA A 89 -0.54 -12.15 8.30
N TRP A 90 -0.41 -11.13 9.16
CA TRP A 90 -1.53 -10.24 9.45
C TRP A 90 -1.91 -9.36 8.25
N ILE A 91 -0.92 -8.94 7.46
CA ILE A 91 -1.15 -8.15 6.25
C ILE A 91 -1.73 -9.04 5.15
N ARG A 92 -1.19 -10.25 5.00
CA ARG A 92 -1.70 -11.21 4.03
C ARG A 92 -3.17 -11.50 4.25
N LYS A 93 -3.59 -11.63 5.51
CA LYS A 93 -5.00 -11.85 5.87
C LYS A 93 -5.88 -10.69 5.39
N ILE A 94 -5.43 -9.45 5.58
CA ILE A 94 -6.15 -8.27 5.11
C ILE A 94 -6.28 -8.29 3.59
N ILE A 95 -5.17 -8.47 2.89
CA ILE A 95 -5.16 -8.42 1.42
C ILE A 95 -5.99 -9.56 0.82
N MET A 96 -5.84 -10.76 1.35
CA MET A 96 -6.61 -11.90 0.85
C MET A 96 -8.11 -11.73 1.06
N SER A 97 -8.53 -10.99 2.09
CA SER A 97 -9.94 -10.70 2.32
C SER A 97 -10.56 -9.90 1.17
N PHE A 98 -9.76 -9.15 0.41
CA PHE A 98 -10.26 -8.38 -0.73
C PHE A 98 -10.69 -9.26 -1.90
N TYR A 99 -10.26 -10.51 -1.92
CA TYR A 99 -10.58 -11.47 -2.99
C TYR A 99 -11.63 -12.50 -2.58
N GLU A 100 -12.13 -12.39 -1.38
CA GLU A 100 -13.24 -13.21 -0.90
C GLU A 100 -14.57 -12.61 -1.34
N GLU A 101 -15.49 -13.45 -1.69
CA GLU A 101 -16.84 -13.04 -2.04
C GLU A 101 -17.81 -13.20 -0.88
#